data_854301b2ae4381b86a2080c8747db45e
#
_entry.id   854301b2ae4381b86a2080c8747db45e
#
_cell.length_a   1.000
_cell.length_b   1.000
_cell.length_c   1.000
_cell.angle_alpha   90.00
_cell.angle_beta   90.00
_cell.angle_gamma   90.00
#
_symmetry.space_group_name_H-M   'P 1'
#
loop_
_entity.id
_entity.type
_entity.pdbx_description
1 polymer ?
#
loop_
_entity_poly.entity_id
_entity_poly.type
_entity_poly.pdbx_seq_one_letter_code
_entity_poly.pdbx_strand_id
1 'polypeptide(L)'
;MTAPEAPEHPVPSPDTIRKALRAVKDPELNLNIVDIGLVYDIESSDQGDVKVKMTLTSPGCPAGGEIIEDVRKVAGDLEGVRAVEVELVWDPYWTPERMDPRVRAFLGF
;
A
#
# COMPACT_ATOMS: atom_id res chain seq x y z
N MET A 1 23.15 -31.55 -3.88
CA MET A 1 22.17 -30.62 -4.40
C MET A 1 21.95 -29.49 -3.41
N THR A 2 22.05 -28.35 -3.89
CA THR A 2 21.71 -27.20 -3.10
C THR A 2 20.19 -27.06 -3.08
N ALA A 3 19.63 -27.00 -1.92
CA ALA A 3 18.27 -26.51 -1.79
C ALA A 3 18.17 -25.15 -2.50
N PRO A 4 17.03 -24.81 -3.08
CA PRO A 4 16.85 -23.47 -3.56
C PRO A 4 17.26 -22.53 -2.46
N GLU A 5 18.23 -21.70 -2.75
CA GLU A 5 18.68 -20.75 -1.75
C GLU A 5 17.52 -19.86 -1.36
N ALA A 6 17.23 -19.80 -0.09
CA ALA A 6 16.37 -18.77 0.41
C ALA A 6 17.00 -17.44 -0.01
N PRO A 7 16.23 -16.47 -0.51
CA PRO A 7 16.80 -15.16 -0.78
C PRO A 7 17.50 -14.67 0.48
N GLU A 8 18.64 -14.03 0.30
CA GLU A 8 19.39 -13.44 1.41
C GLU A 8 18.50 -12.59 2.30
N HIS A 9 17.54 -11.92 1.66
CA HIS A 9 16.49 -11.18 2.35
C HIS A 9 15.15 -11.76 1.91
N PRO A 10 14.48 -12.51 2.78
CA PRO A 10 13.18 -13.08 2.44
C PRO A 10 12.20 -11.99 2.01
N VAL A 11 11.35 -12.32 1.06
CA VAL A 11 10.32 -11.39 0.61
C VAL A 11 9.39 -11.08 1.78
N PRO A 12 9.13 -9.78 2.04
CA PRO A 12 8.23 -9.42 3.14
C PRO A 12 6.82 -9.93 2.88
N SER A 13 6.12 -10.28 3.95
CA SER A 13 4.73 -10.69 3.86
C SER A 13 3.84 -9.50 3.47
N PRO A 14 2.64 -9.76 2.95
CA PRO A 14 1.68 -8.66 2.72
C PRO A 14 1.42 -7.81 3.97
N ASP A 15 1.37 -8.42 5.15
CA ASP A 15 1.18 -7.65 6.38
C ASP A 15 2.36 -6.73 6.68
N THR A 16 3.58 -7.19 6.45
CA THR A 16 4.77 -6.37 6.63
C THR A 16 4.77 -5.19 5.66
N ILE A 17 4.40 -5.44 4.41
CA ILE A 17 4.30 -4.40 3.40
C ILE A 17 3.23 -3.38 3.79
N ARG A 18 2.07 -3.85 4.25
CA ARG A 18 0.99 -2.97 4.70
C ARG A 18 1.44 -2.06 5.83
N LYS A 19 2.16 -2.61 6.81
CA LYS A 19 2.70 -1.80 7.90
C LYS A 19 3.66 -0.74 7.40
N ALA A 20 4.53 -1.10 6.47
CA ALA A 20 5.48 -0.15 5.89
C ALA A 20 4.75 0.98 5.15
N LEU A 21 3.65 0.67 4.48
CA LEU A 21 2.89 1.67 3.71
C LEU A 21 2.20 2.71 4.59
N ARG A 22 2.17 2.52 5.90
CA ARG A 22 1.73 3.56 6.84
C ARG A 22 2.63 4.80 6.82
N ALA A 23 3.81 4.69 6.24
CA ALA A 23 4.67 5.85 6.02
C ALA A 23 4.17 6.77 4.89
N VAL A 24 3.25 6.27 4.06
CA VAL A 24 2.69 7.05 2.95
C VAL A 24 1.43 7.75 3.42
N LYS A 25 1.39 9.07 3.26
CA LYS A 25 0.26 9.88 3.69
C LYS A 25 -0.48 10.45 2.49
N ASP A 26 -1.81 10.55 2.63
CA ASP A 26 -2.62 11.35 1.73
C ASP A 26 -2.46 12.81 2.18
N PRO A 27 -1.88 13.70 1.35
CA PRO A 27 -1.62 15.07 1.78
C PRO A 27 -2.88 15.88 2.02
N GLU A 28 -4.00 15.51 1.43
CA GLU A 28 -5.28 16.22 1.64
C GLU A 28 -5.84 15.94 3.02
N LEU A 29 -5.73 14.69 3.49
CA LEU A 29 -6.26 14.29 4.78
C LEU A 29 -5.20 14.28 5.88
N ASN A 30 -3.92 14.31 5.50
CA ASN A 30 -2.79 14.21 6.41
C ASN A 30 -2.83 12.93 7.26
N LEU A 31 -3.32 11.86 6.68
CA LEU A 31 -3.44 10.55 7.31
C LEU A 31 -2.82 9.50 6.40
N ASN A 32 -2.33 8.42 7.00
CA ASN A 32 -1.70 7.37 6.19
C ASN A 32 -2.74 6.60 5.38
N ILE A 33 -2.32 6.15 4.20
CA ILE A 33 -3.22 5.53 3.23
C ILE A 33 -3.79 4.19 3.70
N VAL A 34 -3.12 3.52 4.62
CA VAL A 34 -3.60 2.23 5.13
C VAL A 34 -4.79 2.45 6.07
N ASP A 35 -4.66 3.37 7.00
CA ASP A 35 -5.71 3.63 7.99
C ASP A 35 -6.95 4.26 7.36
N ILE A 36 -6.80 5.03 6.29
CA ILE A 36 -7.95 5.59 5.58
C ILE A 36 -8.56 4.63 4.56
N GLY A 37 -7.97 3.42 4.43
CA GLY A 37 -8.59 2.37 3.64
C GLY A 37 -8.35 2.45 2.14
N LEU A 38 -7.26 3.08 1.70
CA LEU A 38 -6.94 3.18 0.28
C LEU A 38 -6.26 1.92 -0.27
N VAL A 39 -5.63 1.12 0.58
CA VAL A 39 -4.94 -0.10 0.16
C VAL A 39 -5.92 -1.26 0.25
N TYR A 40 -6.28 -1.81 -0.91
CA TYR A 40 -7.29 -2.88 -0.98
C TYR A 40 -6.68 -4.27 -0.87
N ASP A 41 -5.54 -4.48 -1.51
CA ASP A 41 -4.90 -5.79 -1.49
C ASP A 41 -3.40 -5.65 -1.72
N ILE A 42 -2.65 -6.58 -1.18
CA ILE A 42 -1.21 -6.65 -1.37
C ILE A 42 -0.84 -8.09 -1.63
N GLU A 43 -0.11 -8.32 -2.71
CA GLU A 43 0.40 -9.63 -3.07
C GLU A 43 1.92 -9.55 -3.18
N SER A 44 2.60 -10.59 -2.73
CA SER A 44 4.03 -10.72 -2.91
C SER A 44 4.36 -12.11 -3.42
N SER A 45 5.28 -12.19 -4.38
CA SER A 45 5.74 -13.46 -4.93
C SER A 45 7.06 -13.87 -4.29
N ASP A 46 7.40 -15.15 -4.45
CA ASP A 46 8.66 -15.66 -3.91
C ASP A 46 9.88 -15.02 -4.57
N GLN A 47 9.71 -14.42 -5.73
CA GLN A 47 10.79 -13.74 -6.44
C GLN A 47 10.99 -12.29 -6.01
N GLY A 48 10.17 -11.80 -5.11
CA GLY A 48 10.26 -10.41 -4.66
C GLY A 48 9.41 -9.43 -5.43
N ASP A 49 8.50 -9.91 -6.26
CA ASP A 49 7.57 -9.05 -6.98
C ASP A 49 6.39 -8.74 -6.07
N VAL A 50 6.11 -7.46 -5.89
CA VAL A 50 5.03 -6.98 -5.04
C VAL A 50 3.99 -6.27 -5.89
N LYS A 51 2.74 -6.59 -5.67
CA LYS A 51 1.62 -5.89 -6.31
C LYS A 51 0.75 -5.28 -5.23
N VAL A 52 0.54 -3.97 -5.32
CA VAL A 52 -0.33 -3.22 -4.42
C VAL A 52 -1.56 -2.79 -5.20
N LYS A 53 -2.71 -3.29 -4.80
CA LYS A 53 -3.99 -2.88 -5.36
C LYS A 53 -4.56 -1.81 -4.45
N MET A 54 -4.77 -0.61 -4.98
CA MET A 54 -5.21 0.51 -4.17
C MET A 54 -6.14 1.43 -4.95
N THR A 55 -6.76 2.33 -4.23
CA THR A 55 -7.60 3.37 -4.82
C THR A 55 -7.22 4.73 -4.27
N LEU A 56 -7.91 5.76 -4.73
CA LEU A 56 -7.78 7.13 -4.23
C LEU A 56 -9.16 7.58 -3.72
N THR A 57 -9.18 8.65 -2.93
CA THR A 57 -10.43 9.16 -2.37
C THR A 57 -11.37 9.72 -3.45
N SER A 58 -10.81 10.15 -4.58
CA SER A 58 -11.61 10.58 -5.73
C SER A 58 -10.78 10.44 -7.01
N PRO A 59 -11.45 10.25 -8.17
CA PRO A 59 -10.74 10.15 -9.45
C PRO A 59 -9.95 11.41 -9.82
N GLY A 60 -10.36 12.56 -9.30
CA GLY A 60 -9.69 13.82 -9.58
C GLY A 60 -8.66 14.23 -8.54
N CYS A 61 -8.21 13.31 -7.70
CA CYS A 61 -7.25 13.62 -6.64
C CYS A 61 -5.94 14.16 -7.22
N PRO A 62 -5.59 15.43 -7.00
CA PRO A 62 -4.36 15.98 -7.57
C PRO A 62 -3.09 15.39 -6.99
N ALA A 63 -3.18 14.79 -5.80
CA ALA A 63 -2.05 14.16 -5.15
C ALA A 63 -1.89 12.69 -5.54
N GLY A 64 -2.74 12.16 -6.42
CA GLY A 64 -2.75 10.73 -6.74
C GLY A 64 -1.43 10.20 -7.25
N GLY A 65 -0.79 10.94 -8.16
CA GLY A 65 0.51 10.54 -8.69
C GLY A 65 1.60 10.50 -7.63
N GLU A 66 1.60 11.47 -6.73
CA GLU A 66 2.54 11.52 -5.61
C GLU A 66 2.33 10.35 -4.66
N ILE A 67 1.09 10.03 -4.33
CA ILE A 67 0.77 8.89 -3.46
C ILE A 67 1.27 7.59 -4.09
N ILE A 68 1.02 7.38 -5.37
CA ILE A 68 1.44 6.17 -6.08
C ILE A 68 2.96 6.04 -6.08
N GLU A 69 3.67 7.14 -6.35
CA GLU A 69 5.14 7.12 -6.34
C GLU A 69 5.68 6.83 -4.94
N ASP A 70 5.06 7.40 -3.91
CA ASP A 70 5.46 7.12 -2.53
C ASP A 70 5.24 5.65 -2.16
N VAL A 71 4.14 5.06 -2.62
CA VAL A 71 3.89 3.62 -2.41
C VAL A 71 4.98 2.80 -3.06
N ARG A 72 5.33 3.09 -4.31
CA ARG A 72 6.39 2.38 -5.01
C ARG A 72 7.72 2.49 -4.27
N LYS A 73 8.04 3.67 -3.80
CA LYS A 73 9.29 3.93 -3.11
C LYS A 73 9.35 3.18 -1.78
N VAL A 74 8.33 3.32 -0.96
CA VAL A 74 8.31 2.69 0.36
C VAL A 74 8.34 1.17 0.24
N ALA A 75 7.50 0.61 -0.62
CA ALA A 75 7.48 -0.84 -0.81
C ALA A 75 8.77 -1.34 -1.47
N GLY A 76 9.29 -0.60 -2.44
CA GLY A 76 10.50 -0.97 -3.16
C GLY A 76 11.76 -0.91 -2.30
N ASP A 77 11.77 -0.08 -1.26
CA ASP A 77 12.91 0.05 -0.36
C ASP A 77 12.96 -1.09 0.67
N LEU A 78 11.92 -1.91 0.78
CA LEU A 78 11.94 -3.04 1.70
C LEU A 78 12.89 -4.11 1.20
N GLU A 79 13.66 -4.68 2.13
CA GLU A 79 14.57 -5.77 1.78
C GLU A 79 13.77 -6.97 1.26
N GLY A 80 14.28 -7.57 0.20
CA GLY A 80 13.64 -8.72 -0.44
C GLY A 80 12.68 -8.34 -1.56
N VAL A 81 12.38 -7.07 -1.75
CA VAL A 81 11.51 -6.61 -2.83
C VAL A 81 12.34 -6.30 -4.08
N ARG A 82 11.99 -6.94 -5.20
CA ARG A 82 12.66 -6.75 -6.48
C ARG A 82 11.94 -5.72 -7.34
N ALA A 83 10.62 -5.79 -7.37
CA ALA A 83 9.80 -4.91 -8.19
C ALA A 83 8.47 -4.65 -7.51
N VAL A 84 7.91 -3.48 -7.76
CA VAL A 84 6.60 -3.09 -7.22
C VAL A 84 5.72 -2.65 -8.37
N GLU A 85 4.53 -3.26 -8.46
CA GLU A 85 3.48 -2.83 -9.36
C GLU A 85 2.35 -2.25 -8.52
N VAL A 86 1.90 -1.06 -8.86
CA VAL A 86 0.73 -0.44 -8.22
C VAL A 86 -0.41 -0.48 -9.21
N GLU A 87 -1.48 -1.17 -8.84
CA GLU A 87 -2.70 -1.23 -9.63
C GLU A 87 -3.74 -0.32 -9.01
N LEU A 88 -4.15 0.71 -9.74
CA LEU A 88 -5.17 1.63 -9.30
C LEU A 88 -6.54 1.09 -9.70
N VAL A 89 -7.43 0.93 -8.74
CA VAL A 89 -8.76 0.39 -8.98
C VAL A 89 -9.82 1.35 -8.46
N TRP A 90 -10.97 1.36 -9.12
CA TRP A 90 -12.09 2.24 -8.76
C TRP A 90 -13.35 1.46 -8.39
N ASP A 91 -13.28 0.15 -8.37
CA ASP A 91 -14.40 -0.70 -7.98
C ASP A 91 -13.91 -1.67 -6.90
N PRO A 92 -14.47 -1.60 -5.69
CA PRO A 92 -15.44 -0.61 -5.26
C PRO A 92 -14.83 0.78 -5.05
N TYR A 93 -15.64 1.81 -5.18
CA TYR A 93 -15.19 3.16 -4.85
C TYR A 93 -14.85 3.25 -3.37
N TRP A 94 -13.86 4.08 -3.07
CA TRP A 94 -13.56 4.39 -1.68
C TRP A 94 -14.67 5.22 -1.07
N THR A 95 -15.01 4.90 0.18
CA THR A 95 -15.95 5.69 1.00
C THR A 95 -15.36 5.81 2.41
N PRO A 96 -15.82 6.79 3.21
CA PRO A 96 -15.33 6.93 4.59
C PRO A 96 -15.52 5.69 5.46
N GLU A 97 -16.48 4.83 5.14
CA GLU A 97 -16.67 3.58 5.88
C GLU A 97 -15.48 2.63 5.78
N ARG A 98 -14.60 2.84 4.81
CA ARG A 98 -13.40 2.01 4.66
C ARG A 98 -12.26 2.42 5.58
N MET A 99 -12.39 3.57 6.25
CA MET A 99 -11.40 4.00 7.22
C MET A 99 -11.40 3.09 8.44
N ASP A 100 -10.24 2.96 9.07
CA ASP A 100 -10.17 2.35 10.39
C ASP A 100 -11.17 3.04 11.31
N PRO A 101 -11.94 2.28 12.11
CA PRO A 101 -12.95 2.89 12.98
C PRO A 101 -12.41 3.97 13.92
N ARG A 102 -11.16 3.84 14.36
CA ARG A 102 -10.55 4.86 15.23
C ARG A 102 -10.30 6.15 14.48
N VAL A 103 -9.90 6.05 13.21
CA VAL A 103 -9.69 7.22 12.36
C VAL A 103 -11.02 7.90 12.06
N ARG A 104 -12.05 7.11 11.76
CA ARG A 104 -13.38 7.64 11.51
C ARG A 104 -13.90 8.43 12.71
N ALA A 105 -13.74 7.87 13.90
CA ALA A 105 -14.16 8.53 15.13
C ALA A 105 -13.40 9.84 15.35
N PHE A 106 -12.11 9.83 15.09
CA PHE A 106 -11.26 11.02 15.23
C PHE A 106 -11.69 12.13 14.28
N LEU A 107 -12.07 11.78 13.05
CA LEU A 107 -12.48 12.75 12.03
C LEU A 107 -13.96 13.14 12.14
N GLY A 108 -14.74 12.45 12.94
CA GLY A 108 -16.16 12.75 13.11
C GLY A 108 -17.08 12.14 12.04
N PHE A 109 -16.64 11.10 11.37
CA PHE A 109 -17.48 10.38 10.41
C PHE A 109 -18.38 9.36 11.09
#